data_716103f62aced3e0023a1274a7c18751
#
_entry.id   716103f62aced3e0023a1274a7c18751
#
_cell.length_a   1.000
_cell.length_b   1.000
_cell.length_c   1.000
_cell.angle_alpha   90.00
_cell.angle_beta   90.00
_cell.angle_gamma   90.00
#
_symmetry.space_group_name_H-M   'P 1'
#
loop_
_entity.id
_entity.type
_entity.pdbx_description
1 polymer ?
#
loop_
_entity_poly.entity_id
_entity_poly.type
_entity_poly.pdbx_seq_one_letter_code
_entity_poly.pdbx_strand_id
1 'polypeptide(L)'
;ASRGLGDVYKRQLNARIVSLDACEPYELLVKEMQELIQQTLDKLPERTRKIFILSRYENKSYKEIAALMNMTTKGVDFHICKALKALQINLKDYFPLFLYFLMKFH
;
A
#
# COMPACT_ATOMS: atom_id res chain seq x y z
N ALA A 1 -13.31 -3.75 -4.24
CA ALA A 1 -12.65 -5.05 -4.13
C ALA A 1 -11.65 -5.06 -2.97
N SER A 2 -10.85 -4.01 -2.84
CA SER A 2 -9.86 -3.94 -1.75
C SER A 2 -10.50 -3.89 -0.37
N ARG A 3 -11.68 -3.34 -0.24
CA ARG A 3 -12.39 -3.27 1.05
C ARG A 3 -12.90 -4.62 1.51
N GLY A 4 -13.41 -5.43 0.59
CA GLY A 4 -13.82 -6.79 0.92
C GLY A 4 -12.66 -7.64 1.42
N LEU A 5 -11.50 -7.49 0.79
CA LEU A 5 -10.29 -8.17 1.22
C LEU A 5 -9.84 -7.68 2.60
N GLY A 6 -9.95 -6.37 2.87
CA GLY A 6 -9.63 -5.82 4.17
C GLY A 6 -10.48 -6.39 5.29
N ASP A 7 -11.77 -6.58 5.04
CA ASP A 7 -12.68 -7.15 6.03
C ASP A 7 -12.36 -8.61 6.31
N VAL A 8 -12.00 -9.38 5.28
CA VAL A 8 -11.58 -10.77 5.45
C VAL A 8 -10.30 -10.84 6.28
N TYR A 9 -9.34 -9.97 6.00
CA TYR A 9 -8.10 -9.90 6.78
C TYR A 9 -8.36 -9.54 8.23
N LYS A 10 -9.23 -8.60 8.50
CA LYS A 10 -9.57 -8.20 9.87
C LYS A 10 -10.18 -9.36 10.66
N ARG A 11 -11.07 -10.12 10.04
CA ARG A 11 -11.67 -11.29 10.70
C ARG A 11 -10.63 -12.35 10.99
N GLN A 12 -9.76 -12.63 10.03
CA GLN A 12 -8.70 -13.62 10.21
C GLN A 12 -7.73 -13.21 11.32
N LEU A 13 -7.38 -11.92 11.35
CA LEU A 13 -6.50 -11.39 12.39
C LEU A 13 -7.13 -11.52 13.76
N ASN A 14 -8.39 -11.14 13.91
CA ASN A 14 -9.10 -11.24 15.17
C ASN A 14 -9.22 -12.68 15.63
N ALA A 15 -9.49 -13.61 14.73
CA ALA A 15 -9.55 -15.03 15.03
C ALA A 15 -8.19 -15.54 15.51
N ARG A 16 -7.11 -15.09 14.88
CA ARG A 16 -5.76 -15.45 15.30
C ARG A 16 -5.41 -14.92 16.68
N ILE A 17 -5.76 -13.66 16.94
CA ILE A 17 -5.50 -13.04 18.24
C ILE A 17 -6.24 -13.78 19.35
N VAL A 18 -7.49 -14.17 19.09
CA VAL A 18 -8.32 -14.88 20.05
C VAL A 18 -7.83 -16.32 20.27
N SER A 19 -7.39 -17.00 19.20
CA SER A 19 -7.00 -18.40 19.27
C SER A 19 -5.55 -18.62 19.67
N LEU A 20 -4.69 -17.63 19.48
CA LEU A 20 -3.27 -17.73 19.75
C LEU A 20 -2.86 -16.58 20.66
N ASP A 21 -2.50 -16.90 21.89
CA ASP A 21 -1.91 -15.92 22.79
C ASP A 21 -0.60 -15.36 22.24
N ALA A 22 -0.10 -15.92 21.16
CA ALA A 22 1.13 -15.51 20.52
C ALA A 22 0.87 -15.19 19.06
N CYS A 23 0.16 -14.09 18.82
CA CYS A 23 0.31 -13.44 17.54
C CYS A 23 1.75 -12.96 17.45
N GLU A 24 2.49 -13.44 16.45
CA GLU A 24 3.83 -12.90 16.25
C GLU A 24 3.72 -11.38 16.10
N PRO A 25 4.48 -10.60 16.87
CA PRO A 25 4.43 -9.13 16.78
C PRO A 25 4.60 -8.62 15.36
N TYR A 26 5.36 -9.36 14.56
CA TYR A 26 5.61 -9.03 13.17
C TYR A 26 4.32 -9.04 12.34
N GLU A 27 3.50 -10.08 12.48
CA GLU A 27 2.24 -10.18 11.73
C GLU A 27 1.28 -9.05 12.09
N LEU A 28 1.23 -8.69 13.35
CA LEU A 28 0.39 -7.59 13.80
C LEU A 28 0.87 -6.25 13.23
N LEU A 29 2.18 -6.03 13.25
CA LEU A 29 2.78 -4.81 12.69
C LEU A 29 2.51 -4.68 11.19
N VAL A 30 2.67 -5.78 10.44
CA VAL A 30 2.38 -5.79 9.00
C VAL A 30 0.91 -5.45 8.75
N LYS A 31 0.04 -5.99 9.58
CA LYS A 31 -1.39 -5.74 9.44
C LYS A 31 -1.74 -4.28 9.70
N GLU A 32 -1.20 -3.70 10.78
CA GLU A 32 -1.38 -2.29 11.09
C GLU A 32 -0.85 -1.41 9.96
N MET A 33 0.31 -1.77 9.41
CA MET A 33 0.89 -1.06 8.28
C MET A 33 -0.02 -1.12 7.06
N GLN A 34 -0.56 -2.30 6.74
CA GLN A 34 -1.46 -2.45 5.59
C GLN A 34 -2.72 -1.62 5.74
N GLU A 35 -3.27 -1.54 6.94
CA GLU A 35 -4.43 -0.69 7.20
C GLU A 35 -4.11 0.78 7.00
N LEU A 36 -2.96 1.23 7.48
CA LEU A 36 -2.51 2.61 7.29
C LEU A 36 -2.27 2.92 5.82
N ILE A 37 -1.69 1.98 5.08
CA ILE A 37 -1.51 2.13 3.63
C ILE A 37 -2.85 2.31 2.95
N GLN A 38 -3.82 1.47 3.26
CA GLN A 38 -5.13 1.54 2.65
C GLN A 38 -5.83 2.86 2.98
N GLN A 39 -5.77 3.30 4.24
CA GLN A 39 -6.34 4.58 4.64
C GLN A 39 -5.70 5.74 3.90
N THR A 40 -4.39 5.70 3.75
CA THR A 40 -3.65 6.75 3.05
C THR A 40 -4.03 6.79 1.57
N LEU A 41 -4.07 5.64 0.93
CA LEU A 41 -4.45 5.54 -0.48
C LEU A 41 -5.87 6.03 -0.71
N ASP A 42 -6.79 5.74 0.20
CA ASP A 42 -8.18 6.18 0.10
C ASP A 42 -8.32 7.70 0.15
N LYS A 43 -7.38 8.38 0.80
CA LYS A 43 -7.37 9.85 0.91
C LYS A 43 -6.69 10.54 -0.27
N LEU A 44 -5.95 9.79 -1.08
CA LEU A 44 -5.26 10.36 -2.24
C LEU A 44 -6.24 10.63 -3.38
N PRO A 45 -5.93 11.62 -4.26
CA PRO A 45 -6.71 11.78 -5.48
C PRO A 45 -6.78 10.48 -6.26
N GLU A 46 -7.90 10.23 -6.89
CA GLU A 46 -8.12 8.97 -7.61
C GLU A 46 -7.02 8.68 -8.63
N ARG A 47 -6.60 9.68 -9.36
CA ARG A 47 -5.53 9.52 -10.36
C ARG A 47 -4.21 9.08 -9.74
N THR A 48 -3.83 9.72 -8.65
CA THR A 48 -2.60 9.39 -7.91
C THR A 48 -2.67 7.96 -7.37
N ARG A 49 -3.77 7.61 -6.75
CA ARG A 49 -3.99 6.27 -6.21
C ARG A 49 -3.92 5.21 -7.31
N LYS A 50 -4.57 5.45 -8.43
CA LYS A 50 -4.58 4.50 -9.54
C LYS A 50 -3.17 4.28 -10.11
N ILE A 51 -2.42 5.35 -10.29
CA ILE A 51 -1.04 5.26 -10.76
C ILE A 51 -0.17 4.48 -9.80
N PHE A 52 -0.31 4.74 -8.50
CA PHE A 52 0.45 4.04 -7.48
C PHE A 52 0.13 2.54 -7.48
N ILE A 53 -1.15 2.19 -7.58
CA ILE A 53 -1.59 0.78 -7.62
C ILE A 53 -1.03 0.09 -8.86
N LEU A 54 -1.10 0.73 -10.02
CA LEU A 54 -0.54 0.16 -11.25
C LEU A 54 0.96 -0.10 -11.13
N SER A 55 1.68 0.81 -10.49
CA SER A 55 3.12 0.65 -10.32
C SER A 55 3.49 -0.43 -9.31
N ARG A 56 2.86 -0.42 -8.14
CA ARG A 56 3.29 -1.23 -7.01
C ARG A 56 2.59 -2.58 -6.88
N TYR A 57 1.33 -2.64 -7.25
CA TYR A 57 0.56 -3.88 -7.12
C TYR A 57 0.42 -4.65 -8.42
N GLU A 58 0.45 -3.96 -9.56
CA GLU A 58 0.35 -4.61 -10.87
C GLU A 58 1.67 -4.66 -11.62
N ASN A 59 2.74 -4.15 -11.03
CA ASN A 59 4.08 -4.18 -11.58
C ASN A 59 4.22 -3.57 -12.98
N LYS A 60 3.43 -2.55 -13.27
CA LYS A 60 3.53 -1.84 -14.54
C LYS A 60 4.74 -0.91 -14.54
N SER A 61 5.42 -0.82 -15.65
CA SER A 61 6.50 0.16 -15.82
C SER A 61 5.93 1.57 -15.95
N TYR A 62 6.78 2.58 -15.72
CA TYR A 62 6.36 3.97 -15.89
C TYR A 62 5.90 4.25 -17.32
N LYS A 63 6.54 3.63 -18.31
CA LYS A 63 6.14 3.76 -19.72
C LYS A 63 4.75 3.18 -19.94
N GLU A 64 4.48 2.01 -19.39
CA GLU A 64 3.16 1.38 -19.50
C GLU A 64 2.08 2.22 -18.83
N ILE A 65 2.37 2.73 -17.63
CA ILE A 65 1.42 3.57 -16.91
C ILE A 65 1.17 4.87 -17.68
N ALA A 66 2.22 5.48 -18.20
CA ALA A 66 2.10 6.70 -19.00
C ALA A 66 1.18 6.49 -20.19
N ALA A 67 1.33 5.37 -20.87
CA ALA A 67 0.47 5.03 -22.02
C ALA A 67 -0.98 4.80 -21.57
N LEU A 68 -1.19 4.04 -20.49
CA LEU A 68 -2.52 3.75 -19.97
C LEU A 68 -3.25 5.00 -19.48
N MET A 69 -2.53 5.91 -18.84
CA MET A 69 -3.10 7.12 -18.26
C MET A 69 -3.03 8.32 -19.17
N ASN A 70 -2.51 8.16 -20.39
CA ASN A 70 -2.35 9.22 -21.37
C ASN A 70 -1.59 10.41 -20.79
N MET A 71 -0.41 10.17 -20.28
CA MET A 71 0.43 11.18 -19.66
C MET A 71 1.90 10.87 -19.89
N THR A 72 2.79 11.76 -19.42
CA THR A 72 4.23 11.56 -19.56
C THR A 72 4.77 10.69 -18.42
N THR A 73 5.94 10.09 -18.64
CA THR A 73 6.62 9.33 -17.56
C THR A 73 6.99 10.22 -16.39
N LYS A 74 7.31 11.48 -16.66
CA LYS A 74 7.56 12.48 -15.60
C LYS A 74 6.33 12.70 -14.74
N GLY A 75 5.15 12.75 -15.38
CA GLY A 75 3.89 12.86 -14.66
C GLY A 75 3.62 11.64 -13.79
N VAL A 76 3.92 10.45 -14.30
CA VAL A 76 3.80 9.22 -13.51
C VAL A 76 4.71 9.30 -12.28
N ASP A 77 5.97 9.68 -12.47
CA ASP A 77 6.92 9.82 -11.37
C ASP A 77 6.43 10.82 -10.32
N PHE A 78 5.89 11.96 -10.76
CA PHE A 78 5.32 12.95 -9.87
C PHE A 78 4.23 12.36 -8.96
N HIS A 79 3.31 11.60 -9.54
CA HIS A 79 2.22 10.98 -8.77
C HIS A 79 2.73 9.89 -7.82
N ILE A 80 3.72 9.11 -8.27
CA ILE A 80 4.34 8.09 -7.41
C ILE A 80 5.02 8.76 -6.21
N CYS A 81 5.79 9.81 -6.45
CA CYS A 81 6.45 10.55 -5.37
C CYS A 81 5.44 11.16 -4.41
N LYS A 82 4.35 11.69 -4.93
CA LYS A 82 3.28 12.26 -4.10
C LYS A 82 2.66 11.21 -3.20
N ALA A 83 2.39 10.03 -3.74
CA ALA A 83 1.85 8.92 -2.95
C ALA A 83 2.84 8.45 -1.89
N LEU A 84 4.11 8.30 -2.25
CA LEU A 84 5.13 7.88 -1.30
C LEU A 84 5.33 8.88 -0.18
N LYS A 85 5.25 10.17 -0.47
CA LYS A 85 5.32 11.21 0.58
C LYS A 85 4.17 11.11 1.56
N ALA A 86 2.95 10.92 1.05
CA ALA A 86 1.79 10.75 1.91
C ALA A 86 1.92 9.51 2.79
N LEU A 87 2.41 8.41 2.22
CA LEU A 87 2.65 7.19 2.96
C LEU A 87 3.74 7.37 4.01
N GLN A 88 4.81 8.11 3.68
CA GLN A 88 5.88 8.39 4.63
C GLN A 88 5.37 9.14 5.86
N ILE A 89 4.49 10.11 5.64
CA ILE A 89 3.91 10.91 6.73
C ILE A 89 3.01 10.04 7.62
N ASN A 90 2.16 9.24 7.01
CA ASN A 90 1.19 8.43 7.76
C ASN A 90 1.78 7.15 8.35
N LEU A 91 2.90 6.69 7.82
CA LEU A 91 3.57 5.46 8.24
C LEU A 91 4.89 5.73 8.95
N LYS A 92 4.97 6.84 9.68
CA LYS A 92 6.22 7.29 10.32
C LYS A 92 7.02 6.17 10.97
N ASP A 93 6.35 5.41 11.85
CA ASP A 93 7.01 4.37 12.64
C ASP A 93 7.18 3.08 11.86
N TYR A 94 6.42 2.91 10.80
CA TYR A 94 6.41 1.68 10.00
C TYR A 94 7.12 1.85 8.66
N PHE A 95 7.62 3.04 8.36
CA PHE A 95 8.15 3.32 7.03
C PHE A 95 9.35 2.44 6.65
N PRO A 96 10.32 2.14 7.54
CA PRO A 96 11.37 1.18 7.21
C PRO A 96 10.82 -0.20 6.86
N LEU A 97 9.81 -0.66 7.59
CA LEU A 97 9.15 -1.93 7.32
C LEU A 97 8.41 -1.88 5.99
N PHE A 98 7.76 -0.75 5.69
CA PHE A 98 7.06 -0.53 4.42
C PHE A 98 8.03 -0.59 3.24
N LEU A 99 9.20 0.05 3.34
CA LEU A 99 10.22 -0.02 2.31
C LEU A 99 10.72 -1.44 2.08
N TYR A 100 10.95 -2.16 3.17
CA TYR A 100 11.34 -3.56 3.09
C TYR A 100 10.26 -4.39 2.38
N PHE A 101 9.01 -4.15 2.72
CA PHE A 101 7.87 -4.82 2.12
C PHE A 101 7.78 -4.55 0.62
N LEU A 102 7.99 -3.31 0.20
CA LEU A 102 8.01 -2.95 -1.20
C LEU A 102 9.13 -3.64 -1.96
N MET A 103 10.32 -3.69 -1.36
CA MET A 103 11.48 -4.34 -1.98
C MET A 103 11.27 -5.84 -2.14
N LYS A 104 10.60 -6.48 -1.20
CA LYS A 104 10.38 -7.92 -1.22
C LYS A 104 9.39 -8.34 -2.30
N PHE A 105 8.46 -7.47 -2.68
CA PHE A 105 7.45 -7.77 -3.69
C PHE A 105 7.81 -7.26 -5.08
N HIS A 106 9.02 -6.85 -5.24
CA HIS A 106 9.62 -6.55 -6.52
C HIS A 106 10.65 -7.60 -6.90
#